data_b803c6986eb1ca583ec0b31ca7d7dc5a
#
_entry.id   b803c6986eb1ca583ec0b31ca7d7dc5a
#
_cell.length_a   1.000
_cell.length_b   1.000
_cell.length_c   1.000
_cell.angle_alpha   90.00
_cell.angle_beta   90.00
_cell.angle_gamma   90.00
#
_symmetry.space_group_name_H-M   'P 1'
#
loop_
_entity.id
_entity.type
_entity.pdbx_description
1 polymer ?
#
loop_
_entity_poly.entity_id
_entity_poly.type
_entity_poly.pdbx_seq_one_letter_code
_entity_poly.pdbx_strand_id
1 'polypeptide(L)'
;MKEIQNDVLRQQLIGCSGYTECFSDDVAQDTRLFHIEAGDYIVREGSQPAYLFYLVRGRARLYATLPNGRVSLIDFFGAPCFIGEIELIDVDHGPRAVQAIEACWCLALPMKQYRSRLLNDAIFLRQLCLALSRKNYRNIVSLTQNLSFPLTNRLAAFILLMQHGDLYHEKHTQTAEYMGVTYRHLLYVLAQFTREGLLLKQKNGYIIKDKQRLTALALEMTPENNVIDLFH
;
A
#
# COMPACT_ATOMS: atom_id res chain seq x y z
N MET A 1 12.52 2.59 11.63
CA MET A 1 13.04 1.48 10.80
C MET A 1 14.32 0.94 11.43
N LYS A 2 14.40 -0.40 11.61
CA LYS A 2 15.53 -1.10 12.29
C LYS A 2 15.98 -2.29 11.45
N GLU A 3 17.29 -2.37 11.19
CA GLU A 3 17.90 -3.56 10.57
C GLU A 3 17.95 -4.71 11.60
N ILE A 4 17.56 -5.91 11.18
CA ILE A 4 17.46 -7.09 12.04
C ILE A 4 18.54 -8.09 11.66
N GLN A 5 19.43 -8.34 12.59
CA GLN A 5 20.53 -9.32 12.47
C GLN A 5 20.03 -10.71 12.91
N ASN A 6 19.16 -11.32 12.07
CA ASN A 6 18.63 -12.66 12.29
C ASN A 6 18.59 -13.42 10.97
N ASP A 7 19.63 -14.19 10.71
CA ASP A 7 19.79 -14.92 9.45
C ASP A 7 18.73 -16.00 9.25
N VAL A 8 18.28 -16.64 10.31
CA VAL A 8 17.23 -17.70 10.23
C VAL A 8 15.93 -17.08 9.75
N LEU A 9 15.50 -15.98 10.38
CA LEU A 9 14.28 -15.28 9.98
C LEU A 9 14.40 -14.71 8.57
N ARG A 10 15.57 -14.13 8.22
CA ARG A 10 15.83 -13.59 6.87
C ARG A 10 15.68 -14.67 5.81
N GLN A 11 16.33 -15.84 5.99
CA GLN A 11 16.22 -16.96 5.05
C GLN A 11 14.80 -17.52 4.95
N GLN A 12 14.08 -17.60 6.06
CA GLN A 12 12.68 -18.00 6.07
C GLN A 12 11.81 -17.04 5.23
N LEU A 13 11.97 -15.73 5.41
CA LEU A 13 11.21 -14.72 4.66
C LEU A 13 11.60 -14.71 3.18
N ILE A 14 12.88 -14.90 2.84
CA ILE A 14 13.33 -15.07 1.46
C ILE A 14 12.63 -16.28 0.82
N GLY A 15 12.63 -17.43 1.50
CA GLY A 15 12.10 -18.68 0.94
C GLY A 15 10.58 -18.72 0.76
N CYS A 16 9.81 -17.94 1.57
CA CYS A 16 8.34 -17.98 1.51
C CYS A 16 7.69 -16.82 0.74
N SER A 17 8.47 -15.85 0.25
CA SER A 17 7.93 -14.60 -0.32
C SER A 17 7.96 -14.51 -1.84
N GLY A 18 8.54 -15.49 -2.55
CA GLY A 18 8.80 -15.39 -3.99
C GLY A 18 9.90 -14.36 -4.36
N TYR A 19 10.64 -13.88 -3.36
CA TYR A 19 11.65 -12.84 -3.55
C TYR A 19 12.75 -13.26 -4.52
N THR A 20 13.28 -14.47 -4.37
CA THR A 20 14.35 -15.00 -5.24
C THR A 20 13.93 -15.18 -6.69
N GLU A 21 12.65 -15.42 -6.94
CA GLU A 21 12.10 -15.55 -8.29
C GLU A 21 12.08 -14.23 -9.06
N CYS A 22 12.32 -13.12 -8.36
CA CYS A 22 12.36 -11.80 -8.97
C CYS A 22 13.71 -11.48 -9.64
N PHE A 23 14.73 -12.33 -9.51
CA PHE A 23 16.10 -12.04 -9.97
C PHE A 23 16.67 -13.21 -10.76
N SER A 24 17.58 -12.93 -11.72
CA SER A 24 18.31 -13.97 -12.44
C SER A 24 19.45 -14.56 -11.61
N ASP A 25 20.02 -13.76 -10.73
CA ASP A 25 21.14 -14.14 -9.88
C ASP A 25 20.71 -14.31 -8.41
N ASP A 26 21.52 -15.08 -7.66
CA ASP A 26 21.34 -15.16 -6.20
C ASP A 26 21.74 -13.83 -5.54
N VAL A 27 20.79 -13.18 -4.91
CA VAL A 27 20.96 -11.93 -4.16
C VAL A 27 20.82 -12.13 -2.64
N ALA A 28 20.58 -13.37 -2.19
CA ALA A 28 20.23 -13.67 -0.81
C ALA A 28 21.33 -13.29 0.19
N GLN A 29 22.60 -13.41 -0.19
CA GLN A 29 23.72 -13.10 0.70
C GLN A 29 23.83 -11.60 1.03
N ASP A 30 23.55 -10.73 0.07
CA ASP A 30 23.59 -9.27 0.24
C ASP A 30 22.25 -8.66 0.66
N THR A 31 21.21 -9.49 0.72
CA THR A 31 19.87 -9.07 1.16
C THR A 31 19.87 -8.83 2.67
N ARG A 32 19.43 -7.65 3.09
CA ARG A 32 19.23 -7.26 4.49
C ARG A 32 17.78 -7.41 4.89
N LEU A 33 17.53 -7.58 6.18
CA LEU A 33 16.20 -7.65 6.75
C LEU A 33 15.92 -6.41 7.60
N PHE A 34 14.80 -5.74 7.33
CA PHE A 34 14.34 -4.61 8.11
C PHE A 34 12.98 -4.87 8.73
N HIS A 35 12.83 -4.42 9.96
CA HIS A 35 11.56 -4.27 10.66
C HIS A 35 11.20 -2.78 10.78
N ILE A 36 9.97 -2.45 10.42
CA ILE A 36 9.46 -1.08 10.41
C ILE A 36 8.19 -1.07 11.25
N GLU A 37 8.17 -0.26 12.31
CA GLU A 37 7.00 -0.10 13.17
C GLU A 37 5.90 0.70 12.45
N ALA A 38 4.65 0.48 12.87
CA ALA A 38 3.52 1.27 12.39
C ALA A 38 3.76 2.77 12.60
N GLY A 39 3.57 3.56 11.54
CA GLY A 39 3.82 5.01 11.54
C GLY A 39 5.23 5.42 11.15
N ASP A 40 6.20 4.50 11.11
CA ASP A 40 7.55 4.78 10.62
C ASP A 40 7.61 4.87 9.09
N TYR A 41 8.62 5.59 8.59
CA TYR A 41 8.84 5.72 7.16
C TYR A 41 9.79 4.63 6.64
N ILE A 42 9.41 4.00 5.53
CA ILE A 42 10.28 3.14 4.71
C ILE A 42 11.14 4.01 3.80
N VAL A 43 10.49 4.98 3.11
CA VAL A 43 11.15 6.03 2.32
C VAL A 43 10.64 7.38 2.80
N ARG A 44 11.53 8.35 2.97
CA ARG A 44 11.16 9.74 3.30
C ARG A 44 11.11 10.57 2.03
N GLU A 45 10.14 11.47 1.95
CA GLU A 45 10.04 12.41 0.83
C GLU A 45 11.31 13.24 0.66
N GLY A 46 11.77 13.38 -0.58
CA GLY A 46 13.00 14.13 -0.91
C GLY A 46 14.31 13.43 -0.54
N SER A 47 14.27 12.22 0.06
CA SER A 47 15.47 11.49 0.47
C SER A 47 15.62 10.23 -0.37
N GLN A 48 16.63 10.19 -1.23
CA GLN A 48 16.92 9.01 -2.08
C GLN A 48 17.05 7.74 -1.22
N PRO A 49 16.32 6.67 -1.51
CA PRO A 49 16.39 5.43 -0.75
C PRO A 49 17.75 4.76 -0.92
N ALA A 50 18.36 4.36 0.20
CA ALA A 50 19.63 3.63 0.17
C ALA A 50 19.46 2.17 -0.31
N TYR A 51 18.24 1.67 -0.28
CA TYR A 51 17.89 0.29 -0.59
C TYR A 51 16.70 0.22 -1.54
N LEU A 52 16.71 -0.80 -2.41
CA LEU A 52 15.50 -1.33 -3.01
C LEU A 52 14.86 -2.27 -1.98
N PHE A 53 13.70 -1.90 -1.47
CA PHE A 53 12.97 -2.71 -0.52
C PHE A 53 11.98 -3.63 -1.23
N TYR A 54 11.82 -4.84 -0.69
CA TYR A 54 10.74 -5.76 -1.03
C TYR A 54 9.93 -6.01 0.23
N LEU A 55 8.72 -5.47 0.28
CA LEU A 55 7.79 -5.64 1.38
C LEU A 55 7.30 -7.10 1.38
N VAL A 56 7.65 -7.87 2.41
CA VAL A 56 7.25 -9.29 2.53
C VAL A 56 6.08 -9.50 3.47
N ARG A 57 5.85 -8.57 4.38
CA ARG A 57 4.70 -8.57 5.29
C ARG A 57 4.35 -7.15 5.70
N GLY A 58 3.04 -6.89 5.82
CA GLY A 58 2.51 -5.61 6.26
C GLY A 58 1.95 -4.79 5.10
N ARG A 59 1.49 -3.56 5.44
CA ARG A 59 0.90 -2.61 4.52
C ARG A 59 1.52 -1.23 4.70
N ALA A 60 1.65 -0.51 3.61
CA ALA A 60 2.20 0.83 3.58
C ALA A 60 1.32 1.77 2.76
N ARG A 61 1.54 3.06 2.91
CA ARG A 61 0.84 4.13 2.21
C ARG A 61 1.82 5.10 1.58
N LEU A 62 1.46 5.62 0.43
CA LEU A 62 2.25 6.56 -0.35
C LEU A 62 1.67 7.96 -0.21
N TYR A 63 2.53 8.91 0.12
CA TYR A 63 2.19 10.32 0.20
C TYR A 63 3.00 11.16 -0.79
N ALA A 64 2.44 12.27 -1.21
CA ALA A 64 3.17 13.36 -1.84
C ALA A 64 2.77 14.70 -1.22
N THR A 65 3.73 15.58 -1.05
CA THR A 65 3.48 16.96 -0.75
C THR A 65 3.19 17.71 -2.05
N LEU A 66 2.00 18.30 -2.13
CA LEU A 66 1.58 19.09 -3.29
C LEU A 66 2.25 20.48 -3.26
N PRO A 67 2.33 21.19 -4.42
CA PRO A 67 2.93 22.52 -4.47
C PRO A 67 2.31 23.55 -3.52
N ASN A 68 1.06 23.34 -3.10
CA ASN A 68 0.38 24.19 -2.12
C ASN A 68 0.68 23.81 -0.65
N GLY A 69 1.65 22.92 -0.41
CA GLY A 69 2.07 22.43 0.91
C GLY A 69 1.13 21.39 1.55
N ARG A 70 0.07 20.98 0.86
CA ARG A 70 -0.81 19.91 1.36
C ARG A 70 -0.17 18.55 1.11
N VAL A 71 -0.24 17.69 2.11
CA VAL A 71 0.14 16.29 1.97
C VAL A 71 -1.06 15.52 1.42
N SER A 72 -0.89 14.91 0.26
CA SER A 72 -1.91 14.07 -0.37
C SER A 72 -1.55 12.59 -0.23
N LEU A 73 -2.51 11.80 0.24
CA LEU A 73 -2.41 10.35 0.22
C LEU A 73 -2.71 9.88 -1.21
N ILE A 74 -1.73 9.19 -1.82
CA ILE A 74 -1.82 8.77 -3.22
C ILE A 74 -2.31 7.35 -3.34
N ASP A 75 -1.75 6.42 -2.55
CA ASP A 75 -2.02 4.99 -2.70
C ASP A 75 -1.78 4.24 -1.39
N PHE A 76 -2.41 3.06 -1.30
CA PHE A 76 -2.14 2.03 -0.30
C PHE A 76 -1.65 0.77 -1.01
N PHE A 77 -0.69 0.09 -0.41
CA PHE A 77 -0.21 -1.18 -0.94
C PHE A 77 0.23 -2.13 0.17
N GLY A 78 0.07 -3.41 -0.10
CA GLY A 78 0.46 -4.49 0.80
C GLY A 78 1.55 -5.36 0.20
N ALA A 79 2.06 -6.27 1.02
CA ALA A 79 2.98 -7.30 0.58
C ALA A 79 2.29 -8.31 -0.36
N PRO A 80 3.01 -8.86 -1.38
CA PRO A 80 4.38 -8.53 -1.74
C PRO A 80 4.46 -7.33 -2.70
N CYS A 81 5.42 -6.42 -2.52
CA CYS A 81 5.68 -5.34 -3.49
C CYS A 81 7.08 -4.74 -3.33
N PHE A 82 7.61 -4.17 -4.42
CA PHE A 82 8.81 -3.35 -4.39
C PHE A 82 8.51 -1.93 -3.92
N ILE A 83 9.49 -1.32 -3.21
CA ILE A 83 9.48 0.08 -2.77
C ILE A 83 10.86 0.67 -3.05
N GLY A 84 10.92 1.84 -3.71
CA GLY A 84 12.15 2.44 -4.21
C GLY A 84 12.48 2.03 -5.65
N GLU A 85 11.54 1.35 -6.29
CA GLU A 85 11.69 0.87 -7.67
C GLU A 85 11.72 2.02 -8.68
N ILE A 86 11.02 3.10 -8.42
CA ILE A 86 11.01 4.27 -9.31
C ILE A 86 12.36 4.95 -9.25
N GLU A 87 12.90 5.18 -8.06
CA GLU A 87 14.20 5.78 -7.83
C GLU A 87 15.37 4.90 -8.32
N LEU A 88 15.16 3.58 -8.37
CA LEU A 88 16.09 2.65 -9.02
C LEU A 88 16.19 2.90 -10.52
N ILE A 89 15.06 3.11 -11.20
CA ILE A 89 14.99 3.33 -12.64
C ILE A 89 15.42 4.75 -12.98
N ASP A 90 14.80 5.73 -12.33
CA ASP A 90 14.96 7.16 -12.59
C ASP A 90 15.53 7.87 -11.35
N VAL A 91 16.83 8.18 -11.40
CA VAL A 91 17.53 8.84 -10.28
C VAL A 91 17.12 10.30 -10.09
N ASP A 92 16.57 10.91 -11.14
CA ASP A 92 16.13 12.31 -11.11
C ASP A 92 14.70 12.43 -10.56
N HIS A 93 14.02 11.29 -10.40
CA HIS A 93 12.70 11.27 -9.77
C HIS A 93 12.78 11.63 -8.29
N GLY A 94 12.02 12.65 -7.90
CA GLY A 94 11.93 13.04 -6.48
C GLY A 94 11.19 12.00 -5.65
N PRO A 95 11.85 11.38 -4.65
CA PRO A 95 11.23 10.33 -3.84
C PRO A 95 10.02 10.85 -3.07
N ARG A 96 8.95 10.07 -3.08
CA ARG A 96 7.74 10.30 -2.29
C ARG A 96 7.82 9.55 -0.97
N ALA A 97 7.06 10.01 0.02
CA ALA A 97 7.05 9.38 1.32
C ALA A 97 6.28 8.04 1.29
N VAL A 98 6.93 6.98 1.74
CA VAL A 98 6.29 5.67 1.99
C VAL A 98 6.31 5.39 3.48
N GLN A 99 5.15 5.26 4.10
CA GLN A 99 4.98 5.07 5.54
C GLN A 99 4.26 3.76 5.85
N ALA A 100 4.77 3.00 6.80
CA ALA A 100 4.14 1.79 7.30
C ALA A 100 2.80 2.11 8.01
N ILE A 101 1.74 1.39 7.68
CA ILE A 101 0.43 1.48 8.34
C ILE A 101 0.41 0.56 9.56
N GLU A 102 1.02 -0.59 9.43
CA GLU A 102 1.20 -1.62 10.47
C GLU A 102 2.66 -2.06 10.49
N ALA A 103 3.04 -2.93 11.41
CA ALA A 103 4.38 -3.48 11.46
C ALA A 103 4.73 -4.18 10.14
N CYS A 104 5.79 -3.70 9.48
CA CYS A 104 6.23 -4.18 8.19
C CYS A 104 7.57 -4.91 8.28
N TRP A 105 7.70 -5.95 7.46
CA TRP A 105 8.97 -6.65 7.23
C TRP A 105 9.39 -6.46 5.79
N CYS A 106 10.61 -5.99 5.59
CA CYS A 106 11.17 -5.74 4.27
C CYS A 106 12.50 -6.47 4.10
N LEU A 107 12.65 -7.16 2.97
CA LEU A 107 13.95 -7.54 2.43
C LEU A 107 14.49 -6.35 1.64
N ALA A 108 15.79 -6.13 1.67
CA ALA A 108 16.37 -4.92 1.10
C ALA A 108 17.72 -5.18 0.43
N LEU A 109 17.88 -4.72 -0.80
CA LEU A 109 19.15 -4.73 -1.54
C LEU A 109 19.77 -3.34 -1.55
N PRO A 110 21.07 -3.19 -1.29
CA PRO A 110 21.77 -1.91 -1.34
C PRO A 110 21.70 -1.31 -2.75
N MET A 111 21.00 -0.16 -2.89
CA MET A 111 20.75 0.49 -4.18
C MET A 111 22.05 0.80 -4.94
N LYS A 112 23.01 1.40 -4.25
CA LYS A 112 24.29 1.79 -4.84
C LYS A 112 25.06 0.60 -5.45
N GLN A 113 24.99 -0.56 -4.82
CA GLN A 113 25.73 -1.77 -5.25
C GLN A 113 24.98 -2.50 -6.36
N TYR A 114 23.66 -2.56 -6.28
CA TYR A 114 22.86 -3.44 -7.12
C TYR A 114 22.21 -2.75 -8.32
N ARG A 115 22.13 -1.41 -8.35
CA ARG A 115 21.42 -0.68 -9.41
C ARG A 115 21.81 -1.10 -10.81
N SER A 116 23.11 -1.07 -11.14
CA SER A 116 23.56 -1.42 -12.48
C SER A 116 23.26 -2.87 -12.84
N ARG A 117 23.40 -3.80 -11.90
CA ARG A 117 23.10 -5.21 -12.07
C ARG A 117 21.61 -5.44 -12.32
N LEU A 118 20.75 -4.84 -11.51
CA LEU A 118 19.29 -4.98 -11.63
C LEU A 118 18.75 -4.36 -12.91
N LEU A 119 19.29 -3.23 -13.37
CA LEU A 119 18.90 -2.62 -14.64
C LEU A 119 19.34 -3.41 -15.88
N ASN A 120 20.21 -4.42 -15.72
CA ASN A 120 20.61 -5.36 -16.76
C ASN A 120 20.07 -6.78 -16.53
N ASP A 121 19.26 -7.00 -15.49
CA ASP A 121 18.62 -8.28 -15.21
C ASP A 121 17.23 -8.35 -15.86
N ALA A 122 17.14 -9.15 -16.93
CA ALA A 122 15.90 -9.28 -17.69
C ALA A 122 14.74 -9.88 -16.87
N ILE A 123 15.03 -10.79 -15.92
CA ILE A 123 14.01 -11.36 -15.02
C ILE A 123 13.50 -10.29 -14.09
N PHE A 124 14.39 -9.56 -13.44
CA PHE A 124 14.00 -8.45 -12.55
C PHE A 124 13.19 -7.39 -13.29
N LEU A 125 13.67 -6.92 -14.44
CA LEU A 125 12.97 -5.90 -15.23
C LEU A 125 11.58 -6.37 -15.68
N ARG A 126 11.42 -7.64 -16.04
CA ARG A 126 10.10 -8.21 -16.38
C ARG A 126 9.17 -8.20 -15.16
N GLN A 127 9.64 -8.65 -13.99
CA GLN A 127 8.84 -8.62 -12.75
C GLN A 127 8.47 -7.18 -12.36
N LEU A 128 9.41 -6.27 -12.50
CA LEU A 128 9.21 -4.86 -12.21
C LEU A 128 8.18 -4.23 -13.17
N CYS A 129 8.27 -4.50 -14.48
CA CYS A 129 7.28 -4.05 -15.47
C CYS A 129 5.87 -4.58 -15.13
N LEU A 130 5.74 -5.85 -14.75
CA LEU A 130 4.45 -6.42 -14.34
C LEU A 130 3.91 -5.74 -13.07
N ALA A 131 4.76 -5.51 -12.07
CA ALA A 131 4.38 -4.84 -10.84
C ALA A 131 3.91 -3.39 -11.11
N LEU A 132 4.66 -2.63 -11.90
CA LEU A 132 4.30 -1.26 -12.29
C LEU A 132 3.02 -1.20 -13.14
N SER A 133 2.85 -2.14 -14.07
CA SER A 133 1.62 -2.24 -14.88
C SER A 133 0.40 -2.51 -14.02
N ARG A 134 0.47 -3.44 -13.07
CA ARG A 134 -0.61 -3.72 -12.12
C ARG A 134 -0.92 -2.51 -11.23
N LYS A 135 0.14 -1.83 -10.74
CA LYS A 135 0.01 -0.62 -9.93
C LYS A 135 -0.68 0.51 -10.72
N ASN A 136 -0.26 0.72 -11.97
CA ASN A 136 -0.88 1.72 -12.86
C ASN A 136 -2.35 1.40 -13.16
N TYR A 137 -2.66 0.13 -13.47
CA TYR A 137 -4.03 -0.31 -13.71
C TYR A 137 -4.93 -0.07 -12.48
N ARG A 138 -4.49 -0.44 -11.27
CA ARG A 138 -5.23 -0.16 -10.04
C ARG A 138 -5.49 1.34 -9.84
N ASN A 139 -4.49 2.18 -10.11
CA ASN A 139 -4.64 3.63 -10.02
C ASN A 139 -5.70 4.17 -10.99
N ILE A 140 -5.69 3.68 -12.24
CA ILE A 140 -6.70 4.05 -13.24
C ILE A 140 -8.11 3.62 -12.79
N VAL A 141 -8.27 2.39 -12.31
CA VAL A 141 -9.54 1.88 -11.80
C VAL A 141 -10.02 2.73 -10.61
N SER A 142 -9.14 3.01 -9.64
CA SER A 142 -9.47 3.84 -8.48
C SER A 142 -9.90 5.25 -8.87
N LEU A 143 -9.20 5.90 -9.82
CA LEU A 143 -9.58 7.21 -10.34
C LEU A 143 -10.94 7.17 -11.03
N THR A 144 -11.18 6.18 -11.87
CA THR A 144 -12.47 6.00 -12.57
C THR A 144 -13.61 5.78 -11.57
N GLN A 145 -13.40 4.94 -10.57
CA GLN A 145 -14.38 4.70 -9.50
C GLN A 145 -14.64 5.97 -8.70
N ASN A 146 -13.61 6.77 -8.39
CA ASN A 146 -13.76 8.03 -7.69
C ASN A 146 -14.64 9.05 -8.46
N LEU A 147 -14.63 9.01 -9.78
CA LEU A 147 -15.43 9.87 -10.63
C LEU A 147 -16.86 9.35 -10.87
N SER A 148 -17.05 8.02 -10.86
CA SER A 148 -18.27 7.38 -11.35
C SER A 148 -19.22 6.91 -10.25
N PHE A 149 -18.70 6.64 -9.04
CA PHE A 149 -19.51 6.05 -7.97
C PHE A 149 -19.72 6.97 -6.76
N PRO A 150 -20.86 6.86 -6.08
CA PRO A 150 -21.14 7.59 -4.85
C PRO A 150 -20.10 7.32 -3.76
N LEU A 151 -19.92 8.26 -2.83
CA LEU A 151 -18.99 8.10 -1.72
C LEU A 151 -19.34 6.89 -0.83
N THR A 152 -20.60 6.52 -0.73
CA THR A 152 -21.06 5.33 0.02
C THR A 152 -20.39 4.06 -0.47
N ASN A 153 -20.38 3.80 -1.78
CA ASN A 153 -19.75 2.63 -2.36
C ASN A 153 -18.24 2.63 -2.15
N ARG A 154 -17.59 3.76 -2.45
CA ARG A 154 -16.13 3.94 -2.32
C ARG A 154 -15.68 3.81 -0.87
N LEU A 155 -16.42 4.40 0.07
CA LEU A 155 -16.11 4.31 1.49
C LEU A 155 -16.33 2.90 2.04
N ALA A 156 -17.35 2.19 1.56
CA ALA A 156 -17.57 0.79 1.92
C ALA A 156 -16.37 -0.09 1.50
N ALA A 157 -15.90 0.04 0.26
CA ALA A 157 -14.72 -0.67 -0.23
C ALA A 157 -13.46 -0.30 0.57
N PHE A 158 -13.26 0.98 0.86
CA PHE A 158 -12.12 1.45 1.65
C PHE A 158 -12.12 0.90 3.08
N ILE A 159 -13.27 0.89 3.76
CA ILE A 159 -13.40 0.33 5.11
C ILE A 159 -13.03 -1.15 5.10
N LEU A 160 -13.50 -1.92 4.11
CA LEU A 160 -13.17 -3.34 3.96
C LEU A 160 -11.68 -3.57 3.67
N LEU A 161 -11.06 -2.70 2.88
CA LEU A 161 -9.63 -2.76 2.58
C LEU A 161 -8.77 -2.46 3.83
N MET A 162 -9.20 -1.49 4.65
CA MET A 162 -8.42 -0.98 5.78
C MET A 162 -8.79 -1.60 7.12
N GLN A 163 -9.75 -2.55 7.15
CA GLN A 163 -10.16 -3.21 8.38
C GLN A 163 -9.04 -4.07 8.98
N HIS A 164 -8.97 -4.12 10.30
CA HIS A 164 -8.20 -5.08 11.08
C HIS A 164 -9.17 -5.96 11.88
N GLY A 165 -9.38 -7.19 11.43
CA GLY A 165 -10.53 -7.98 11.88
C GLY A 165 -11.83 -7.26 11.51
N ASP A 166 -12.65 -6.92 12.49
CA ASP A 166 -13.88 -6.15 12.28
C ASP A 166 -13.73 -4.66 12.65
N LEU A 167 -12.51 -4.19 12.96
CA LEU A 167 -12.27 -2.81 13.38
C LEU A 167 -11.75 -1.96 12.22
N TYR A 168 -12.40 -0.81 11.97
CA TYR A 168 -11.94 0.28 11.13
C TYR A 168 -11.56 1.48 12.00
N HIS A 169 -10.30 1.98 11.90
CA HIS A 169 -9.78 3.05 12.77
C HIS A 169 -8.89 4.08 12.06
N GLU A 170 -9.03 4.21 10.73
CA GLU A 170 -8.26 5.18 9.97
C GLU A 170 -8.62 6.63 10.33
N LYS A 171 -7.64 7.54 10.22
CA LYS A 171 -7.86 8.96 10.44
C LYS A 171 -8.80 9.53 9.38
N HIS A 172 -9.92 10.09 9.80
CA HIS A 172 -10.95 10.64 8.90
C HIS A 172 -10.42 11.72 7.96
N THR A 173 -9.43 12.52 8.40
CA THR A 173 -8.78 13.53 7.53
C THR A 173 -8.08 12.88 6.36
N GLN A 174 -7.30 11.82 6.60
CA GLN A 174 -6.58 11.08 5.58
C GLN A 174 -7.54 10.30 4.66
N THR A 175 -8.60 9.71 5.22
CA THR A 175 -9.64 9.06 4.43
C THR A 175 -10.34 10.06 3.50
N ALA A 176 -10.69 11.25 4.00
CA ALA A 176 -11.33 12.28 3.20
C ALA A 176 -10.41 12.76 2.05
N GLU A 177 -9.12 12.94 2.33
CA GLU A 177 -8.11 13.30 1.33
C GLU A 177 -7.98 12.21 0.24
N TYR A 178 -7.87 10.95 0.64
CA TYR A 178 -7.79 9.82 -0.30
C TYR A 178 -9.05 9.69 -1.17
N MET A 179 -10.23 9.89 -0.57
CA MET A 179 -11.51 9.84 -1.29
C MET A 179 -11.77 11.09 -2.15
N GLY A 180 -10.93 12.13 -2.05
CA GLY A 180 -11.14 13.39 -2.77
C GLY A 180 -12.41 14.14 -2.33
N VAL A 181 -12.82 14.00 -1.07
CA VAL A 181 -14.05 14.60 -0.53
C VAL A 181 -13.77 15.51 0.66
N THR A 182 -14.74 16.35 1.03
CA THR A 182 -14.60 17.15 2.25
C THR A 182 -14.74 16.27 3.49
N TYR A 183 -14.05 16.63 4.56
CA TYR A 183 -14.17 15.98 5.87
C TYR A 183 -15.65 15.87 6.34
N ARG A 184 -16.43 16.93 6.12
CA ARG A 184 -17.85 16.96 6.47
C ARG A 184 -18.66 15.91 5.71
N HIS A 185 -18.42 15.74 4.41
CA HIS A 185 -19.09 14.76 3.58
C HIS A 185 -18.73 13.33 4.02
N LEU A 186 -17.45 13.05 4.32
CA LEU A 186 -17.03 11.77 4.89
C LEU A 186 -17.79 11.45 6.19
N LEU A 187 -17.83 12.40 7.13
CA LEU A 187 -18.53 12.20 8.41
C LEU A 187 -20.03 11.96 8.22
N TYR A 188 -20.65 12.61 7.25
CA TYR A 188 -22.04 12.37 6.91
C TYR A 188 -22.30 10.92 6.51
N VAL A 189 -21.47 10.36 5.62
CA VAL A 189 -21.61 8.96 5.18
C VAL A 189 -21.29 7.97 6.30
N LEU A 190 -20.30 8.23 7.14
CA LEU A 190 -20.02 7.40 8.32
C LEU A 190 -21.18 7.39 9.32
N ALA A 191 -21.83 8.54 9.52
CA ALA A 191 -23.02 8.65 10.36
C ALA A 191 -24.22 7.92 9.71
N GLN A 192 -24.36 7.96 8.38
CA GLN A 192 -25.34 7.18 7.66
C GLN A 192 -25.12 5.68 7.87
N PHE A 193 -23.92 5.17 7.67
CA PHE A 193 -23.58 3.75 7.89
C PHE A 193 -23.87 3.30 9.34
N THR A 194 -23.65 4.20 10.30
CA THR A 194 -23.98 3.93 11.70
C THR A 194 -25.49 3.84 11.95
N ARG A 195 -26.27 4.75 11.38
CA ARG A 195 -27.76 4.73 11.48
C ARG A 195 -28.37 3.51 10.81
N GLU A 196 -27.79 3.07 9.70
CA GLU A 196 -28.24 1.89 8.94
C GLU A 196 -27.77 0.57 9.55
N GLY A 197 -26.97 0.62 10.62
CA GLY A 197 -26.48 -0.56 11.35
C GLY A 197 -25.31 -1.29 10.65
N LEU A 198 -24.69 -0.71 9.61
CA LEU A 198 -23.51 -1.29 8.99
C LEU A 198 -22.27 -1.16 9.90
N LEU A 199 -22.17 -0.02 10.60
CA LEU A 199 -21.07 0.29 11.52
C LEU A 199 -21.58 0.60 12.93
N LEU A 200 -20.78 0.29 13.94
CA LEU A 200 -20.97 0.72 15.31
C LEU A 200 -19.82 1.63 15.72
N LYS A 201 -20.12 2.90 16.05
CA LYS A 201 -19.11 3.86 16.50
C LYS A 201 -18.50 3.43 17.84
N GLN A 202 -17.18 3.48 17.93
CA GLN A 202 -16.38 3.24 19.13
C GLN A 202 -15.50 4.45 19.46
N LYS A 203 -14.85 4.44 20.63
CA LYS A 203 -13.94 5.52 21.05
C LYS A 203 -12.81 5.75 20.02
N ASN A 204 -12.29 4.67 19.44
CA ASN A 204 -11.12 4.70 18.54
C ASN A 204 -11.46 4.15 17.13
N GLY A 205 -12.65 4.43 16.61
CA GLY A 205 -13.01 3.99 15.25
C GLY A 205 -14.42 3.43 15.14
N TYR A 206 -14.61 2.43 14.30
CA TYR A 206 -15.90 1.79 14.03
C TYR A 206 -15.75 0.29 13.97
N ILE A 207 -16.68 -0.45 14.58
CA ILE A 207 -16.81 -1.90 14.38
C ILE A 207 -17.76 -2.14 13.21
N ILE A 208 -17.34 -3.02 12.29
CA ILE A 208 -18.17 -3.48 11.19
C ILE A 208 -19.20 -4.46 11.75
N LYS A 209 -20.48 -4.11 11.67
CA LYS A 209 -21.60 -4.92 12.16
C LYS A 209 -22.23 -5.78 11.09
N ASP A 210 -22.38 -5.22 9.90
CA ASP A 210 -22.94 -5.92 8.74
C ASP A 210 -21.95 -5.89 7.58
N LYS A 211 -21.02 -6.86 7.63
CA LYS A 211 -20.00 -7.01 6.61
C LYS A 211 -20.58 -7.39 5.25
N GLN A 212 -21.68 -8.14 5.23
CA GLN A 212 -22.31 -8.58 3.97
C GLN A 212 -22.88 -7.40 3.20
N ARG A 213 -23.64 -6.52 3.86
CA ARG A 213 -24.18 -5.30 3.21
C ARG A 213 -23.06 -4.32 2.83
N LEU A 214 -22.03 -4.19 3.65
CA LEU A 214 -20.89 -3.35 3.31
C LEU A 214 -20.15 -3.89 2.08
N THR A 215 -20.01 -5.22 1.97
CA THR A 215 -19.42 -5.88 0.79
C THR A 215 -20.32 -5.69 -0.44
N ALA A 216 -21.64 -5.81 -0.31
CA ALA A 216 -22.56 -5.57 -1.42
C ALA A 216 -22.40 -4.15 -1.99
N LEU A 217 -22.32 -3.11 -1.14
CA LEU A 217 -22.07 -1.75 -1.57
C LEU A 217 -20.72 -1.59 -2.30
N ALA A 218 -19.68 -2.26 -1.81
CA ALA A 218 -18.36 -2.23 -2.46
C ALA A 218 -18.37 -2.91 -3.83
N LEU A 219 -19.08 -4.04 -3.95
CA LEU A 219 -19.16 -4.82 -5.18
C LEU A 219 -19.96 -4.13 -6.31
N GLU A 220 -20.83 -3.16 -6.00
CA GLU A 220 -21.49 -2.35 -7.04
C GLU A 220 -20.50 -1.61 -7.95
N MET A 221 -19.25 -1.40 -7.47
CA MET A 221 -18.19 -0.75 -8.25
C MET A 221 -17.38 -1.73 -9.11
N THR A 222 -17.63 -3.04 -8.98
CA THR A 222 -16.83 -4.06 -9.64
C THR A 222 -17.59 -4.62 -10.84
N PRO A 223 -17.00 -4.67 -12.04
CA PRO A 223 -17.62 -5.36 -13.17
C PRO A 223 -17.83 -6.83 -12.81
N GLU A 224 -18.95 -7.42 -13.26
CA GLU A 224 -19.37 -8.80 -12.93
C GLU A 224 -18.29 -9.89 -13.14
N ASN A 225 -17.25 -9.60 -13.93
CA ASN A 225 -16.17 -10.54 -14.29
C ASN A 225 -14.89 -10.41 -13.44
N ASN A 226 -14.81 -9.48 -12.46
CA ASN A 226 -13.56 -9.17 -11.73
C ASN A 226 -13.72 -9.13 -10.20
N VAL A 227 -14.49 -10.03 -9.63
CA VAL A 227 -14.73 -10.10 -8.17
C VAL A 227 -13.46 -10.46 -7.37
N ILE A 228 -12.41 -10.96 -8.02
CA ILE A 228 -11.22 -11.51 -7.35
C ILE A 228 -10.16 -10.43 -6.99
N ASP A 229 -10.16 -9.27 -7.65
CA ASP A 229 -9.03 -8.31 -7.56
C ASP A 229 -9.21 -7.14 -6.55
N LEU A 230 -10.30 -7.05 -5.81
CA LEU A 230 -10.52 -5.95 -4.86
C LEU A 230 -9.71 -6.07 -3.55
N PHE A 231 -9.16 -7.25 -3.25
CA PHE A 231 -8.58 -7.56 -1.93
C PHE A 231 -7.17 -8.16 -1.98
N HIS A 232 -6.52 -8.17 -3.16
CA HIS A 232 -5.14 -8.67 -3.33
C HIS A 232 -4.17 -7.60 -3.82
#